data_636f1dd696d1b265978755aa0f3e8df4
#
_entry.id   636f1dd696d1b265978755aa0f3e8df4
#
_cell.length_a   1.000
_cell.length_b   1.000
_cell.length_c   1.000
_cell.angle_alpha   90.00
_cell.angle_beta   90.00
_cell.angle_gamma   90.00
#
_symmetry.space_group_name_H-M   'P 1'
#
loop_
_entity.id
_entity.type
_entity.pdbx_description
1 polymer ?
#
loop_
_entity_poly.entity_id
_entity_poly.type
_entity_poly.pdbx_seq_one_letter_code
_entity_poly.pdbx_strand_id
1 'polypeptide(L)'
;MKAAFDVCIRGAGVVGQSLALQLAGLRLRVGLVDTATQAAPDVRAFALNAASKTLLQSLRCWPDAEHATPVQCMRVWGDGGAQVQLPAPTADGLSWIVDVPVLQAQLAQAIQYQPLITVLTEAASASLTVVCEGRHSSSRDHLGVTHEVLPYDQHALAARVQCSVPHQGQAFQWFNHDNGELDILALLPMGGAQGQQAALVWSLSPARAAQLQAMPAAEFEQALNHASHDQLGTLSLTSERRSWPLQMARATQWSGQDSDGHAWVLAGDAAHSVHPLAGLGLNLGLADAEALHDVLQTRQGINHWRPLSDRHLLRQYERQRKAGMWPTWVACDGLQRLFAHPHALAKDLRQWGMKNFDTIPPLKQWVIQQAMQ
;
A
#
# COMPACT_ATOMS: atom_id res chain seq x y z
N MET A 1 -18.41 -1.14 34.24
CA MET A 1 -18.32 -2.54 33.76
C MET A 1 -16.91 -2.76 33.19
N LYS A 2 -16.32 -3.95 33.37
CA LYS A 2 -15.02 -4.27 32.76
C LYS A 2 -15.22 -4.44 31.24
N ALA A 3 -14.40 -3.78 30.41
CA ALA A 3 -14.50 -3.90 28.97
C ALA A 3 -14.33 -5.37 28.50
N ALA A 4 -15.09 -5.78 27.50
CA ALA A 4 -15.04 -7.15 26.98
C ALA A 4 -13.65 -7.48 26.41
N PHE A 5 -13.03 -6.50 25.73
CA PHE A 5 -11.71 -6.61 25.12
C PHE A 5 -10.78 -5.52 25.66
N ASP A 6 -9.48 -5.76 25.54
CA ASP A 6 -8.47 -4.75 25.80
C ASP A 6 -8.38 -3.79 24.61
N VAL A 7 -8.45 -4.33 23.38
CA VAL A 7 -8.46 -3.56 22.13
C VAL A 7 -9.57 -4.10 21.22
N CYS A 8 -10.32 -3.19 20.58
CA CYS A 8 -11.25 -3.50 19.48
C CYS A 8 -10.69 -2.90 18.18
N ILE A 9 -10.36 -3.75 17.22
CA ILE A 9 -9.88 -3.33 15.90
C ILE A 9 -11.06 -3.39 14.93
N ARG A 10 -11.36 -2.27 14.28
CA ARG A 10 -12.41 -2.17 13.26
C ARG A 10 -11.79 -2.22 11.86
N GLY A 11 -12.06 -3.30 11.14
CA GLY A 11 -11.55 -3.59 9.81
C GLY A 11 -10.52 -4.72 9.80
N ALA A 12 -10.87 -5.83 9.15
CA ALA A 12 -10.10 -7.06 9.02
C ALA A 12 -9.30 -7.14 7.71
N GLY A 13 -8.84 -6.01 7.18
CA GLY A 13 -7.84 -5.96 6.10
C GLY A 13 -6.44 -6.34 6.60
N VAL A 14 -5.44 -6.37 5.70
CA VAL A 14 -4.05 -6.74 6.02
C VAL A 14 -3.50 -5.99 7.25
N VAL A 15 -3.75 -4.67 7.33
CA VAL A 15 -3.27 -3.83 8.46
C VAL A 15 -3.92 -4.24 9.77
N GLY A 16 -5.26 -4.37 9.79
CA GLY A 16 -6.00 -4.74 11.00
C GLY A 16 -5.68 -6.15 11.49
N GLN A 17 -5.56 -7.10 10.58
CA GLN A 17 -5.18 -8.49 10.89
C GLN A 17 -3.74 -8.57 11.43
N SER A 18 -2.80 -7.87 10.81
CA SER A 18 -1.40 -7.81 11.27
C SER A 18 -1.30 -7.20 12.66
N LEU A 19 -2.02 -6.09 12.91
CA LEU A 19 -2.07 -5.45 14.22
C LEU A 19 -2.71 -6.36 15.28
N ALA A 20 -3.79 -7.07 14.93
CA ALA A 20 -4.44 -8.00 15.86
C ALA A 20 -3.47 -9.09 16.35
N LEU A 21 -2.69 -9.68 15.43
CA LEU A 21 -1.69 -10.70 15.76
C LEU A 21 -0.56 -10.11 16.63
N GLN A 22 -0.06 -8.92 16.32
CA GLN A 22 0.96 -8.23 17.13
C GLN A 22 0.46 -7.97 18.57
N LEU A 23 -0.76 -7.43 18.71
CA LEU A 23 -1.32 -7.11 20.02
C LEU A 23 -1.66 -8.36 20.85
N ALA A 24 -2.07 -9.44 20.19
CA ALA A 24 -2.22 -10.74 20.85
C ALA A 24 -0.86 -11.28 21.35
N GLY A 25 0.24 -11.03 20.62
CA GLY A 25 1.61 -11.29 21.08
C GLY A 25 1.96 -10.55 22.38
N LEU A 26 1.40 -9.36 22.62
CA LEU A 26 1.47 -8.62 23.87
C LEU A 26 0.47 -9.14 24.94
N ARG A 27 -0.16 -10.28 24.74
CA ARG A 27 -1.17 -10.88 25.63
C ARG A 27 -2.40 -10.01 25.85
N LEU A 28 -2.74 -9.12 24.90
CA LEU A 28 -3.97 -8.35 24.92
C LEU A 28 -5.12 -9.16 24.29
N ARG A 29 -6.32 -9.03 24.87
CA ARG A 29 -7.55 -9.61 24.30
C ARG A 29 -8.04 -8.67 23.21
N VAL A 30 -8.09 -9.17 21.97
CA VAL A 30 -8.42 -8.38 20.79
C VAL A 30 -9.77 -8.83 20.22
N GLY A 31 -10.69 -7.89 20.06
CA GLY A 31 -11.86 -8.05 19.19
C GLY A 31 -11.52 -7.52 17.81
N LEU A 32 -11.56 -8.36 16.78
CA LEU A 32 -11.33 -7.96 15.39
C LEU A 32 -12.65 -7.95 14.63
N VAL A 33 -13.11 -6.76 14.24
CA VAL A 33 -14.38 -6.60 13.52
C VAL A 33 -14.17 -6.82 12.04
N ASP A 34 -14.80 -7.85 11.51
CA ASP A 34 -14.87 -8.16 10.08
C ASP A 34 -16.31 -8.01 9.61
N THR A 35 -16.59 -6.94 8.88
CA THR A 35 -17.88 -6.66 8.27
C THR A 35 -17.92 -7.02 6.78
N ALA A 36 -16.86 -7.64 6.25
CA ALA A 36 -16.77 -7.94 4.84
C ALA A 36 -17.79 -9.03 4.46
N THR A 37 -18.90 -8.61 3.88
CA THR A 37 -19.69 -9.45 2.99
C THR A 37 -18.82 -9.82 1.79
N GLN A 38 -18.87 -11.07 1.34
CA GLN A 38 -18.04 -11.66 0.26
C GLN A 38 -17.51 -10.62 -0.74
N ALA A 39 -16.29 -10.17 -0.53
CA ALA A 39 -15.63 -9.25 -1.44
C ALA A 39 -15.34 -9.99 -2.74
N ALA A 40 -15.62 -9.36 -3.88
CA ALA A 40 -15.20 -9.87 -5.16
C ALA A 40 -13.68 -10.07 -5.20
N PRO A 41 -13.14 -11.03 -5.98
CA PRO A 41 -11.71 -11.35 -6.01
C PRO A 41 -10.83 -10.10 -6.12
N ASP A 42 -9.88 -9.95 -5.22
CA ASP A 42 -8.96 -8.82 -5.24
C ASP A 42 -7.85 -9.08 -6.27
N VAL A 43 -7.78 -8.24 -7.29
CA VAL A 43 -6.77 -8.34 -8.36
C VAL A 43 -5.46 -7.62 -8.01
N ARG A 44 -5.43 -6.92 -6.87
CA ARG A 44 -4.28 -6.10 -6.49
C ARG A 44 -3.09 -6.96 -6.07
N ALA A 45 -1.91 -6.45 -6.39
CA ALA A 45 -0.65 -6.86 -5.79
C ALA A 45 0.02 -5.61 -5.23
N PHE A 46 0.78 -5.76 -4.16
CA PHE A 46 1.50 -4.66 -3.54
C PHE A 46 3.00 -4.92 -3.50
N ALA A 47 3.78 -3.89 -3.75
CA ALA A 47 5.21 -3.91 -3.51
C ALA A 47 5.47 -3.73 -2.01
N LEU A 48 5.91 -4.77 -1.32
CA LEU A 48 6.27 -4.70 0.09
C LEU A 48 7.77 -4.52 0.25
N ASN A 49 8.14 -3.62 1.17
CA ASN A 49 9.53 -3.32 1.52
C ASN A 49 10.09 -4.31 2.55
N ALA A 50 11.37 -4.16 2.89
CA ALA A 50 12.06 -5.04 3.83
C ALA A 50 11.48 -4.99 5.26
N ALA A 51 11.03 -3.82 5.72
CA ALA A 51 10.40 -3.68 7.03
C ALA A 51 9.08 -4.44 7.10
N SER A 52 8.20 -4.26 6.10
CA SER A 52 6.94 -4.99 5.98
C SER A 52 7.14 -6.50 5.90
N LYS A 53 8.16 -6.96 5.15
CA LYS A 53 8.55 -8.38 5.10
C LYS A 53 8.95 -8.90 6.47
N THR A 54 9.85 -8.19 7.17
CA THR A 54 10.32 -8.58 8.51
C THR A 54 9.15 -8.69 9.48
N LEU A 55 8.25 -7.71 9.48
CA LEU A 55 7.03 -7.75 10.28
C LEU A 55 6.19 -8.99 9.98
N LEU A 56 5.84 -9.23 8.72
CA LEU A 56 5.00 -10.37 8.33
C LEU A 56 5.68 -11.72 8.57
N GLN A 57 7.01 -11.80 8.45
CA GLN A 57 7.79 -12.97 8.83
C GLN A 57 7.75 -13.23 10.35
N SER A 58 7.82 -12.19 11.17
CA SER A 58 7.70 -12.31 12.63
C SER A 58 6.34 -12.88 13.05
N LEU A 59 5.29 -12.56 12.28
CA LEU A 59 3.94 -13.09 12.44
C LEU A 59 3.75 -14.49 11.81
N ARG A 60 4.77 -15.01 11.11
CA ARG A 60 4.71 -16.25 10.32
C ARG A 60 3.66 -16.24 9.20
N CYS A 61 3.39 -15.04 8.66
CA CYS A 61 2.39 -14.79 7.62
C CYS A 61 3.01 -14.30 6.31
N TRP A 62 4.33 -14.44 6.12
CA TRP A 62 4.97 -14.12 4.85
C TRP A 62 4.67 -15.22 3.83
N PRO A 63 4.14 -14.87 2.63
CA PRO A 63 3.85 -15.84 1.59
C PRO A 63 5.12 -16.55 1.07
N ASP A 64 4.94 -17.69 0.40
CA ASP A 64 6.01 -18.39 -0.29
C ASP A 64 6.57 -17.60 -1.49
N ALA A 65 7.63 -18.12 -2.12
CA ALA A 65 8.32 -17.44 -3.20
C ALA A 65 7.48 -17.29 -4.48
N GLU A 66 6.44 -18.09 -4.66
CA GLU A 66 5.51 -17.99 -5.79
C GLU A 66 4.58 -16.78 -5.62
N HIS A 67 4.17 -16.49 -4.39
CA HIS A 67 3.22 -15.43 -4.05
C HIS A 67 3.88 -14.17 -3.48
N ALA A 68 5.21 -14.17 -3.32
CA ALA A 68 6.02 -13.02 -2.91
C ALA A 68 7.26 -12.91 -3.79
N THR A 69 7.10 -12.38 -4.99
CA THR A 69 8.15 -12.29 -6.01
C THR A 69 9.13 -11.15 -5.72
N PRO A 70 10.44 -11.41 -5.57
CA PRO A 70 11.43 -10.36 -5.37
C PRO A 70 11.62 -9.52 -6.64
N VAL A 71 11.72 -8.20 -6.48
CA VAL A 71 12.05 -7.25 -7.54
C VAL A 71 13.56 -7.07 -7.59
N GLN A 72 14.21 -7.67 -8.57
CA GLN A 72 15.67 -7.59 -8.75
C GLN A 72 16.12 -6.33 -9.49
N CYS A 73 15.24 -5.76 -10.30
CA CYS A 73 15.50 -4.51 -11.00
C CYS A 73 14.18 -3.81 -11.31
N MET A 74 14.14 -2.50 -11.13
CA MET A 74 13.05 -1.68 -11.62
C MET A 74 13.54 -0.89 -12.82
N ARG A 75 12.82 -1.00 -13.95
CA ARG A 75 13.10 -0.27 -15.19
C ARG A 75 12.02 0.77 -15.41
N VAL A 76 12.42 2.01 -15.57
CA VAL A 76 11.53 3.16 -15.69
C VAL A 76 11.81 3.89 -16.98
N TRP A 77 10.78 4.12 -17.79
CA TRP A 77 10.85 4.92 -19.02
C TRP A 77 10.07 6.23 -18.82
N GLY A 78 10.65 7.30 -19.27
CA GLY A 78 10.03 8.61 -19.31
C GLY A 78 9.89 9.16 -20.72
N ASP A 79 9.46 10.41 -20.81
CA ASP A 79 9.31 11.12 -22.06
C ASP A 79 10.58 11.07 -22.92
N GLY A 80 10.41 10.89 -24.26
CA GLY A 80 11.52 10.96 -25.20
C GLY A 80 12.53 9.82 -25.10
N GLY A 81 12.13 8.67 -24.54
CA GLY A 81 12.94 7.45 -24.51
C GLY A 81 14.03 7.43 -23.43
N ALA A 82 14.01 8.40 -22.49
CA ALA A 82 14.90 8.35 -21.33
C ALA A 82 14.55 7.13 -20.46
N GLN A 83 15.56 6.35 -20.09
CA GLN A 83 15.42 5.14 -19.28
C GLN A 83 16.29 5.22 -18.04
N VAL A 84 15.74 4.78 -16.91
CA VAL A 84 16.45 4.60 -15.63
C VAL A 84 16.36 3.14 -15.22
N GLN A 85 17.45 2.57 -14.72
CA GLN A 85 17.47 1.24 -14.13
C GLN A 85 17.89 1.34 -12.68
N LEU A 86 17.07 0.74 -11.82
CA LEU A 86 17.30 0.64 -10.38
C LEU A 86 17.52 -0.84 -10.04
N PRO A 87 18.77 -1.33 -10.10
CA PRO A 87 19.07 -2.71 -9.69
C PRO A 87 18.96 -2.83 -8.18
N ALA A 88 18.58 -4.01 -7.72
CA ALA A 88 18.61 -4.33 -6.29
C ALA A 88 20.06 -4.27 -5.77
N PRO A 89 20.28 -3.69 -4.59
CA PRO A 89 21.61 -3.61 -3.99
C PRO A 89 22.08 -4.97 -3.45
N THR A 90 21.18 -5.89 -3.22
CA THR A 90 21.42 -7.24 -2.71
C THR A 90 20.60 -8.27 -3.46
N ALA A 91 20.93 -9.55 -3.29
CA ALA A 91 20.17 -10.67 -3.87
C ALA A 91 18.72 -10.76 -3.35
N ASP A 92 18.43 -10.12 -2.20
CA ASP A 92 17.08 -10.11 -1.61
C ASP A 92 16.08 -9.27 -2.41
N GLY A 93 16.55 -8.37 -3.26
CA GLY A 93 15.70 -7.52 -4.08
C GLY A 93 15.52 -6.10 -3.51
N LEU A 94 14.85 -5.22 -4.29
CA LEU A 94 14.43 -3.88 -3.88
C LEU A 94 13.19 -3.93 -3.00
N SER A 95 12.27 -4.80 -3.35
CA SER A 95 10.96 -5.01 -2.73
C SER A 95 10.44 -6.36 -3.20
N TRP A 96 9.27 -6.75 -2.71
CA TRP A 96 8.58 -7.99 -3.11
C TRP A 96 7.18 -7.68 -3.57
N ILE A 97 6.82 -8.17 -4.75
CA ILE A 97 5.43 -8.09 -5.22
C ILE A 97 4.65 -9.23 -4.59
N VAL A 98 3.72 -8.87 -3.72
CA VAL A 98 2.95 -9.83 -2.91
C VAL A 98 1.52 -9.91 -3.40
N ASP A 99 1.03 -11.14 -3.53
CA ASP A 99 -0.37 -11.43 -3.83
C ASP A 99 -1.24 -11.18 -2.58
N VAL A 100 -2.07 -10.15 -2.64
CA VAL A 100 -2.87 -9.70 -1.48
C VAL A 100 -3.87 -10.76 -1.01
N PRO A 101 -4.65 -11.42 -1.87
CA PRO A 101 -5.53 -12.52 -1.46
C PRO A 101 -4.82 -13.61 -0.66
N VAL A 102 -3.63 -14.02 -1.11
CA VAL A 102 -2.84 -15.06 -0.42
C VAL A 102 -2.34 -14.57 0.94
N LEU A 103 -1.82 -13.35 1.01
CA LEU A 103 -1.40 -12.73 2.26
C LEU A 103 -2.56 -12.62 3.26
N GLN A 104 -3.74 -12.17 2.80
CA GLN A 104 -4.93 -12.08 3.65
C GLN A 104 -5.38 -13.44 4.16
N ALA A 105 -5.35 -14.47 3.31
CA ALA A 105 -5.70 -15.83 3.72
C ALA A 105 -4.75 -16.38 4.79
N GLN A 106 -3.44 -16.13 4.67
CA GLN A 106 -2.45 -16.54 5.67
C GLN A 106 -2.64 -15.81 7.02
N LEU A 107 -2.90 -14.50 6.98
CA LEU A 107 -3.21 -13.73 8.18
C LEU A 107 -4.50 -14.22 8.84
N ALA A 108 -5.55 -14.47 8.07
CA ALA A 108 -6.81 -14.99 8.57
C ALA A 108 -6.64 -16.38 9.18
N GLN A 109 -5.83 -17.24 8.56
CA GLN A 109 -5.50 -18.55 9.11
C GLN A 109 -4.74 -18.43 10.46
N ALA A 110 -3.74 -17.55 10.55
CA ALA A 110 -3.00 -17.32 11.79
C ALA A 110 -3.92 -16.84 12.93
N ILE A 111 -4.90 -15.98 12.60
CA ILE A 111 -5.90 -15.49 13.56
C ILE A 111 -6.75 -16.62 14.12
N GLN A 112 -7.17 -17.60 13.31
CA GLN A 112 -7.98 -18.74 13.75
C GLN A 112 -7.29 -19.56 14.86
N TYR A 113 -5.96 -19.59 14.88
CA TYR A 113 -5.18 -20.31 15.89
C TYR A 113 -4.74 -19.43 17.06
N GLN A 114 -5.15 -18.14 17.09
CA GLN A 114 -4.76 -17.21 18.17
C GLN A 114 -5.90 -17.04 19.20
N PRO A 115 -5.80 -17.66 20.38
CA PRO A 115 -6.91 -17.70 21.35
C PRO A 115 -7.26 -16.33 21.96
N LEU A 116 -6.39 -15.34 21.84
CA LEU A 116 -6.62 -13.98 22.34
C LEU A 116 -7.31 -13.08 21.31
N ILE A 117 -7.55 -13.56 20.08
CA ILE A 117 -8.30 -12.82 19.07
C ILE A 117 -9.67 -13.44 18.89
N THR A 118 -10.70 -12.61 18.97
CA THR A 118 -12.07 -12.99 18.64
C THR A 118 -12.52 -12.19 17.44
N VAL A 119 -12.88 -12.89 16.34
CA VAL A 119 -13.47 -12.24 15.16
C VAL A 119 -14.93 -11.93 15.47
N LEU A 120 -15.34 -10.70 15.19
CA LEU A 120 -16.64 -10.12 15.50
C LEU A 120 -17.31 -9.60 14.23
N THR A 121 -18.61 -9.63 14.16
CA THR A 121 -19.42 -8.98 13.12
C THR A 121 -19.75 -7.53 13.45
N GLU A 122 -19.70 -7.15 14.72
CA GLU A 122 -20.01 -5.82 15.23
C GLU A 122 -18.96 -5.36 16.25
N ALA A 123 -18.83 -4.06 16.42
CA ALA A 123 -17.89 -3.50 17.39
C ALA A 123 -18.30 -3.83 18.82
N ALA A 124 -17.35 -4.19 19.66
CA ALA A 124 -17.53 -4.48 21.07
C ALA A 124 -16.80 -3.45 21.96
N SER A 125 -17.24 -3.35 23.23
CA SER A 125 -16.61 -2.46 24.19
C SER A 125 -15.16 -2.87 24.48
N ALA A 126 -14.23 -1.91 24.37
CA ALA A 126 -12.81 -2.09 24.61
C ALA A 126 -12.20 -0.87 25.31
N SER A 127 -11.02 -1.05 25.89
CA SER A 127 -10.26 0.06 26.47
C SER A 127 -9.67 0.99 25.41
N LEU A 128 -9.42 0.47 24.20
CA LEU A 128 -8.94 1.21 23.04
C LEU A 128 -9.62 0.68 21.77
N THR A 129 -10.15 1.58 20.95
CA THR A 129 -10.63 1.25 19.60
C THR A 129 -9.58 1.64 18.57
N VAL A 130 -9.23 0.71 17.66
CA VAL A 130 -8.34 1.00 16.53
C VAL A 130 -9.12 0.88 15.23
N VAL A 131 -9.13 1.93 14.42
CA VAL A 131 -9.88 1.99 13.16
C VAL A 131 -8.94 1.72 12.00
N CYS A 132 -9.11 0.56 11.35
CA CYS A 132 -8.36 0.08 10.17
C CYS A 132 -9.30 -0.19 8.99
N GLU A 133 -10.41 0.54 8.87
CA GLU A 133 -11.50 0.29 7.89
C GLU A 133 -11.17 0.75 6.46
N GLY A 134 -9.97 1.24 6.23
CA GLY A 134 -9.56 1.71 4.90
C GLY A 134 -10.11 3.11 4.55
N ARG A 135 -10.07 3.45 3.27
CA ARG A 135 -10.40 4.80 2.77
C ARG A 135 -11.81 5.28 3.10
N HIS A 136 -12.77 4.37 3.07
CA HIS A 136 -14.20 4.64 3.27
C HIS A 136 -14.63 4.33 4.72
N SER A 137 -13.78 4.70 5.69
CA SER A 137 -14.04 4.43 7.10
C SER A 137 -15.25 5.18 7.63
N SER A 138 -16.33 4.46 7.89
CA SER A 138 -17.52 5.01 8.54
C SER A 138 -17.26 5.37 10.00
N SER A 139 -16.38 4.64 10.69
CA SER A 139 -16.00 4.95 12.07
C SER A 139 -15.28 6.28 12.19
N ARG A 140 -14.33 6.59 11.27
CA ARG A 140 -13.67 7.89 11.23
C ARG A 140 -14.69 9.02 11.11
N ASP A 141 -15.67 8.86 10.22
CA ASP A 141 -16.69 9.87 9.97
C ASP A 141 -17.60 10.06 11.19
N HIS A 142 -18.00 8.98 11.88
CA HIS A 142 -18.75 9.03 13.13
C HIS A 142 -17.97 9.67 14.29
N LEU A 143 -16.64 9.55 14.30
CA LEU A 143 -15.78 10.22 15.28
C LEU A 143 -15.60 11.72 14.99
N GLY A 144 -16.21 12.24 13.92
CA GLY A 144 -16.13 13.64 13.53
C GLY A 144 -14.74 14.08 13.06
N VAL A 145 -13.88 13.14 12.66
CA VAL A 145 -12.53 13.44 12.21
C VAL A 145 -12.54 13.94 10.79
N THR A 146 -12.07 15.16 10.58
CA THR A 146 -11.92 15.74 9.24
C THR A 146 -10.92 14.94 8.42
N HIS A 147 -11.33 14.55 7.22
CA HIS A 147 -10.50 13.83 6.25
C HIS A 147 -10.25 14.74 5.04
N GLU A 148 -9.04 15.30 4.97
CA GLU A 148 -8.62 16.14 3.86
C GLU A 148 -8.30 15.26 2.66
N VAL A 149 -9.03 15.44 1.56
CA VAL A 149 -8.86 14.65 0.33
C VAL A 149 -8.37 15.56 -0.79
N LEU A 150 -7.28 15.18 -1.43
CA LEU A 150 -6.75 15.81 -2.63
C LEU A 150 -6.87 14.80 -3.80
N PRO A 151 -7.86 14.97 -4.68
CA PRO A 151 -8.00 14.12 -5.87
C PRO A 151 -6.90 14.42 -6.89
N TYR A 152 -6.51 13.41 -7.66
CA TYR A 152 -5.48 13.54 -8.70
C TYR A 152 -6.03 13.56 -10.13
N ASP A 153 -7.35 13.60 -10.32
CA ASP A 153 -7.99 13.46 -11.64
C ASP A 153 -7.50 12.25 -12.44
N GLN A 154 -7.13 11.21 -11.72
CA GLN A 154 -6.67 9.93 -12.26
C GLN A 154 -7.38 8.75 -11.61
N HIS A 155 -7.53 7.69 -12.37
CA HIS A 155 -7.98 6.38 -11.90
C HIS A 155 -6.85 5.36 -12.09
N ALA A 156 -6.68 4.47 -11.11
CA ALA A 156 -5.90 3.25 -11.30
C ALA A 156 -6.80 2.19 -11.91
N LEU A 157 -6.37 1.60 -13.02
CA LEU A 157 -6.93 0.38 -13.57
C LEU A 157 -5.97 -0.76 -13.25
N ALA A 158 -6.44 -1.82 -12.62
CA ALA A 158 -5.65 -2.99 -12.30
C ALA A 158 -6.23 -4.27 -12.89
N ALA A 159 -5.33 -5.18 -13.23
CA ALA A 159 -5.63 -6.53 -13.70
C ALA A 159 -4.43 -7.46 -13.47
N ARG A 160 -4.62 -8.74 -13.71
CA ARG A 160 -3.56 -9.74 -13.83
C ARG A 160 -3.37 -10.11 -15.29
N VAL A 161 -2.13 -10.30 -15.69
CA VAL A 161 -1.76 -10.67 -17.05
C VAL A 161 -0.76 -11.80 -17.08
N GLN A 162 -0.85 -12.63 -18.13
CA GLN A 162 0.16 -13.62 -18.49
C GLN A 162 1.09 -12.98 -19.53
N CYS A 163 2.39 -13.17 -19.35
CA CYS A 163 3.44 -12.68 -20.26
C CYS A 163 4.00 -13.83 -21.09
N SER A 164 4.23 -13.62 -22.38
CA SER A 164 4.88 -14.66 -23.22
C SER A 164 6.38 -14.78 -22.97
N VAL A 165 7.00 -13.73 -22.40
CA VAL A 165 8.41 -13.70 -21.98
C VAL A 165 8.50 -13.59 -20.46
N PRO A 166 9.31 -14.42 -19.77
CA PRO A 166 9.51 -14.33 -18.32
C PRO A 166 10.05 -12.97 -17.90
N HIS A 167 9.51 -12.39 -16.83
CA HIS A 167 9.90 -11.07 -16.32
C HIS A 167 11.26 -11.06 -15.60
N GLN A 168 11.80 -12.21 -15.21
CA GLN A 168 13.12 -12.35 -14.55
C GLN A 168 13.25 -11.47 -13.28
N GLY A 169 12.20 -11.31 -12.50
CA GLY A 169 12.18 -10.45 -11.32
C GLY A 169 12.27 -8.95 -11.63
N GLN A 170 11.99 -8.52 -12.86
CA GLN A 170 12.01 -7.11 -13.23
C GLN A 170 10.62 -6.50 -13.11
N ALA A 171 10.55 -5.32 -12.49
CA ALA A 171 9.38 -4.45 -12.51
C ALA A 171 9.57 -3.38 -13.61
N PHE A 172 8.50 -3.07 -14.31
CA PHE A 172 8.52 -2.13 -15.44
C PHE A 172 7.55 -0.99 -15.18
N GLN A 173 7.96 0.24 -15.50
CA GLN A 173 7.11 1.42 -15.39
C GLN A 173 7.35 2.38 -16.53
N TRP A 174 6.27 2.84 -17.17
CA TRP A 174 6.29 3.82 -18.25
C TRP A 174 5.50 5.05 -17.83
N PHE A 175 6.11 6.21 -18.03
CA PHE A 175 5.45 7.51 -17.98
C PHE A 175 5.19 7.93 -19.42
N ASN A 176 4.00 7.66 -19.91
CA ASN A 176 3.59 7.98 -21.27
C ASN A 176 2.74 9.24 -21.26
N HIS A 177 2.78 10.00 -22.35
CA HIS A 177 1.85 11.09 -22.58
C HIS A 177 1.05 10.79 -23.85
N ASP A 178 -0.24 10.56 -23.71
CA ASP A 178 -1.17 10.39 -24.80
C ASP A 178 -2.10 11.61 -24.86
N ASN A 179 -2.13 12.31 -26.01
CA ASN A 179 -2.92 13.53 -26.21
C ASN A 179 -2.72 14.62 -25.13
N GLY A 180 -1.53 14.68 -24.50
CA GLY A 180 -1.21 15.64 -23.44
C GLY A 180 -1.62 15.19 -22.03
N GLU A 181 -2.24 14.04 -21.89
CA GLU A 181 -2.56 13.42 -20.59
C GLU A 181 -1.45 12.46 -20.17
N LEU A 182 -1.14 12.43 -18.88
CA LEU A 182 -0.14 11.53 -18.32
C LEU A 182 -0.76 10.16 -18.03
N ASP A 183 -0.24 9.14 -18.67
CA ASP A 183 -0.51 7.74 -18.40
C ASP A 183 0.70 7.10 -17.70
N ILE A 184 0.48 6.43 -16.57
CA ILE A 184 1.54 5.72 -15.85
C ILE A 184 1.19 4.24 -15.84
N LEU A 185 1.88 3.47 -16.68
CA LEU A 185 1.72 2.01 -16.75
C LEU A 185 2.80 1.34 -15.91
N ALA A 186 2.41 0.41 -15.04
CA ALA A 186 3.33 -0.46 -14.32
C ALA A 186 2.97 -1.94 -14.52
N LEU A 187 4.00 -2.75 -14.76
CA LEU A 187 3.92 -4.21 -14.78
C LEU A 187 4.83 -4.74 -13.65
N LEU A 188 4.21 -5.39 -12.68
CA LEU A 188 4.86 -5.87 -11.46
C LEU A 188 5.01 -7.40 -11.53
N PRO A 189 6.22 -7.94 -11.33
CA PRO A 189 6.50 -9.38 -11.49
C PRO A 189 5.77 -10.22 -10.46
N MET A 190 5.14 -11.31 -10.90
CA MET A 190 4.43 -12.28 -10.06
C MET A 190 4.75 -13.72 -10.47
N GLY A 191 4.40 -14.69 -9.60
CA GLY A 191 4.63 -16.12 -9.89
C GLY A 191 6.06 -16.57 -9.67
N GLY A 192 6.78 -15.91 -8.75
CA GLY A 192 8.19 -16.19 -8.45
C GLY A 192 9.16 -15.50 -9.41
N ALA A 193 10.47 -15.69 -9.17
CA ALA A 193 11.54 -14.97 -9.87
C ALA A 193 11.59 -15.24 -11.39
N GLN A 194 11.14 -16.41 -11.83
CA GLN A 194 11.10 -16.84 -13.24
C GLN A 194 9.67 -16.87 -13.79
N GLY A 195 8.73 -16.26 -13.09
CA GLY A 195 7.32 -16.27 -13.44
C GLY A 195 7.03 -15.52 -14.75
N GLN A 196 5.91 -15.85 -15.35
CA GLN A 196 5.35 -15.24 -16.54
C GLN A 196 4.03 -14.51 -16.21
N GLN A 197 3.76 -14.24 -14.94
CA GLN A 197 2.60 -13.48 -14.50
C GLN A 197 3.02 -12.08 -14.08
N ALA A 198 2.19 -11.09 -14.37
CA ALA A 198 2.41 -9.75 -13.86
C ALA A 198 1.10 -9.13 -13.35
N ALA A 199 1.22 -8.33 -12.30
CA ALA A 199 0.15 -7.43 -11.92
C ALA A 199 0.27 -6.13 -12.72
N LEU A 200 -0.80 -5.77 -13.38
CA LEU A 200 -0.96 -4.51 -14.10
C LEU A 200 -1.51 -3.45 -13.16
N VAL A 201 -0.87 -2.29 -13.15
CA VAL A 201 -1.42 -1.06 -12.56
C VAL A 201 -1.25 0.06 -13.58
N TRP A 202 -2.35 0.63 -14.05
CA TRP A 202 -2.36 1.69 -15.06
C TRP A 202 -3.09 2.91 -14.53
N SER A 203 -2.36 3.98 -14.23
CA SER A 203 -2.92 5.25 -13.79
C SER A 203 -3.25 6.09 -15.03
N LEU A 204 -4.50 6.46 -15.18
CA LEU A 204 -5.09 7.04 -16.39
C LEU A 204 -6.06 8.16 -16.01
N SER A 205 -6.41 9.02 -16.98
CA SER A 205 -7.58 9.90 -16.80
C SER A 205 -8.87 9.08 -16.56
N PRO A 206 -9.86 9.62 -15.84
CA PRO A 206 -11.11 8.90 -15.54
C PRO A 206 -11.82 8.40 -16.80
N ALA A 207 -11.84 9.20 -17.86
CA ALA A 207 -12.46 8.86 -19.13
C ALA A 207 -11.75 7.68 -19.82
N ARG A 208 -10.41 7.72 -19.85
CA ARG A 208 -9.60 6.66 -20.44
C ARG A 208 -9.69 5.37 -19.64
N ALA A 209 -9.68 5.45 -18.32
CA ALA A 209 -9.85 4.29 -17.45
C ALA A 209 -11.21 3.60 -17.67
N ALA A 210 -12.30 4.38 -17.75
CA ALA A 210 -13.63 3.86 -18.05
C ALA A 210 -13.70 3.20 -19.44
N GLN A 211 -13.09 3.81 -20.47
CA GLN A 211 -12.99 3.28 -21.80
C GLN A 211 -12.25 1.92 -21.80
N LEU A 212 -11.06 1.86 -21.22
CA LEU A 212 -10.25 0.64 -21.17
C LEU A 212 -10.92 -0.45 -20.33
N GLN A 213 -11.66 -0.09 -19.28
CA GLN A 213 -12.40 -1.05 -18.45
C GLN A 213 -13.56 -1.70 -19.22
N ALA A 214 -14.27 -0.94 -20.06
CA ALA A 214 -15.40 -1.42 -20.85
C ALA A 214 -14.99 -2.10 -22.17
N MET A 215 -13.75 -1.92 -22.62
CA MET A 215 -13.22 -2.41 -23.89
C MET A 215 -13.23 -3.95 -23.95
N PRO A 216 -13.50 -4.58 -25.12
CA PRO A 216 -13.29 -6.02 -25.28
C PRO A 216 -11.88 -6.45 -24.92
N ALA A 217 -11.72 -7.69 -24.38
CA ALA A 217 -10.44 -8.17 -23.90
C ALA A 217 -9.31 -8.09 -24.96
N ALA A 218 -9.60 -8.55 -26.18
CA ALA A 218 -8.61 -8.54 -27.27
C ALA A 218 -8.13 -7.14 -27.65
N GLU A 219 -9.02 -6.14 -27.66
CA GLU A 219 -8.66 -4.75 -27.95
C GLU A 219 -7.86 -4.14 -26.78
N PHE A 220 -8.23 -4.47 -25.55
CA PHE A 220 -7.47 -4.05 -24.37
C PHE A 220 -6.05 -4.63 -24.37
N GLU A 221 -5.91 -5.92 -24.70
CA GLU A 221 -4.60 -6.58 -24.79
C GLU A 221 -3.73 -5.93 -25.87
N GLN A 222 -4.31 -5.54 -27.00
CA GLN A 222 -3.58 -4.78 -28.05
C GLN A 222 -3.12 -3.41 -27.53
N ALA A 223 -3.99 -2.66 -26.85
CA ALA A 223 -3.65 -1.37 -26.27
C ALA A 223 -2.56 -1.51 -25.19
N LEU A 224 -2.63 -2.55 -24.36
CA LEU A 224 -1.63 -2.84 -23.33
C LEU A 224 -0.27 -3.22 -23.93
N ASN A 225 -0.24 -4.09 -24.92
CA ASN A 225 0.99 -4.47 -25.62
C ASN A 225 1.66 -3.25 -26.26
N HIS A 226 0.88 -2.39 -26.92
CA HIS A 226 1.40 -1.15 -27.47
C HIS A 226 1.98 -0.23 -26.38
N ALA A 227 1.27 -0.03 -25.25
CA ALA A 227 1.70 0.86 -24.17
C ALA A 227 2.91 0.33 -23.40
N SER A 228 3.14 -0.99 -23.38
CA SER A 228 4.28 -1.66 -22.73
C SER A 228 5.46 -1.87 -23.67
N HIS A 229 5.36 -1.44 -24.95
CA HIS A 229 6.39 -1.62 -25.97
C HIS A 229 6.88 -3.06 -26.07
N ASP A 230 6.01 -4.04 -25.92
CA ASP A 230 6.27 -5.49 -26.00
C ASP A 230 7.45 -6.00 -25.13
N GLN A 231 7.77 -5.28 -24.04
CA GLN A 231 8.94 -5.62 -23.19
C GLN A 231 8.84 -7.01 -22.53
N LEU A 232 7.64 -7.53 -22.33
CA LEU A 232 7.37 -8.88 -21.82
C LEU A 232 6.72 -9.79 -22.87
N GLY A 233 6.92 -9.45 -24.16
CA GLY A 233 6.27 -10.11 -25.28
C GLY A 233 4.77 -9.85 -25.26
N THR A 234 3.98 -10.83 -25.72
CA THR A 234 2.51 -10.70 -25.73
C THR A 234 1.96 -10.84 -24.32
N LEU A 235 1.10 -9.89 -23.95
CA LEU A 235 0.39 -9.85 -22.69
C LEU A 235 -1.07 -10.26 -22.90
N SER A 236 -1.56 -11.20 -22.11
CA SER A 236 -2.94 -11.67 -22.15
C SER A 236 -3.59 -11.54 -20.76
N LEU A 237 -4.85 -11.11 -20.71
CA LEU A 237 -5.60 -10.95 -19.45
C LEU A 237 -5.86 -12.31 -18.79
N THR A 238 -5.65 -12.39 -17.48
CA THR A 238 -5.96 -13.55 -16.67
C THR A 238 -6.96 -13.24 -15.54
N SER A 239 -7.39 -11.98 -15.42
CA SER A 239 -8.39 -11.54 -14.46
C SER A 239 -9.35 -10.51 -15.04
N GLU A 240 -10.40 -10.18 -14.28
CA GLU A 240 -11.19 -8.98 -14.52
C GLU A 240 -10.33 -7.71 -14.38
N ARG A 241 -10.72 -6.65 -15.08
CA ARG A 241 -10.18 -5.30 -14.91
C ARG A 241 -10.99 -4.56 -13.87
N ARG A 242 -10.32 -3.92 -12.92
CA ARG A 242 -10.95 -3.09 -11.89
C ARG A 242 -10.33 -1.71 -11.85
N SER A 243 -11.16 -0.71 -11.60
CA SER A 243 -10.70 0.67 -11.56
C SER A 243 -11.24 1.38 -10.32
N TRP A 244 -10.44 2.31 -9.80
CA TRP A 244 -10.81 3.17 -8.67
C TRP A 244 -10.11 4.53 -8.76
N PRO A 245 -10.72 5.60 -8.21
CA PRO A 245 -10.12 6.93 -8.23
C PRO A 245 -8.83 6.96 -7.39
N LEU A 246 -7.86 7.72 -7.89
CA LEU A 246 -6.62 8.01 -7.17
C LEU A 246 -6.74 9.32 -6.42
N GLN A 247 -6.33 9.29 -5.17
CA GLN A 247 -6.37 10.45 -4.29
C GLN A 247 -5.28 10.34 -3.22
N MET A 248 -4.78 11.46 -2.79
CA MET A 248 -4.10 11.58 -1.53
C MET A 248 -5.11 12.02 -0.47
N ALA A 249 -5.05 11.42 0.71
CA ALA A 249 -5.93 11.84 1.78
C ALA A 249 -5.24 11.69 3.13
N ARG A 250 -5.65 12.52 4.09
CA ARG A 250 -5.15 12.46 5.47
C ARG A 250 -6.23 12.88 6.45
N ALA A 251 -6.32 12.16 7.55
CA ALA A 251 -7.08 12.59 8.71
C ALA A 251 -6.32 13.68 9.47
N THR A 252 -7.02 14.71 9.91
CA THR A 252 -6.41 15.82 10.67
C THR A 252 -5.94 15.36 12.05
N GLN A 253 -6.61 14.37 12.62
CA GLN A 253 -6.35 13.78 13.93
C GLN A 253 -6.35 12.26 13.81
N TRP A 254 -5.34 11.59 14.41
CA TRP A 254 -5.21 10.13 14.33
C TRP A 254 -5.45 9.45 15.67
N SER A 255 -5.62 10.22 16.74
CA SER A 255 -5.93 9.70 18.06
C SER A 255 -6.83 10.66 18.82
N GLY A 256 -7.75 10.14 19.65
CA GLY A 256 -8.66 10.96 20.41
C GLY A 256 -9.51 10.19 21.39
N GLN A 257 -10.57 10.84 21.85
CA GLN A 257 -11.65 10.24 22.59
C GLN A 257 -12.97 10.60 21.91
N ASP A 258 -13.90 9.67 21.91
CA ASP A 258 -15.26 9.92 21.46
C ASP A 258 -16.08 10.72 22.50
N SER A 259 -17.37 10.97 22.21
CA SER A 259 -18.28 11.69 23.10
C SER A 259 -18.45 11.04 24.48
N ASP A 260 -18.25 9.73 24.56
CA ASP A 260 -18.40 8.94 25.78
C ASP A 260 -17.07 8.75 26.53
N GLY A 261 -16.00 9.35 26.02
CA GLY A 261 -14.65 9.29 26.60
C GLY A 261 -13.85 8.03 26.24
N HIS A 262 -14.33 7.21 25.29
CA HIS A 262 -13.59 6.04 24.85
C HIS A 262 -12.45 6.45 23.90
N ALA A 263 -11.27 5.91 24.15
CA ALA A 263 -10.09 6.22 23.35
C ALA A 263 -10.11 5.51 22.00
N TRP A 264 -9.66 6.23 20.98
CA TRP A 264 -9.53 5.69 19.63
C TRP A 264 -8.25 6.14 18.95
N VAL A 265 -7.79 5.32 17.97
CA VAL A 265 -6.73 5.65 17.01
C VAL A 265 -7.13 5.21 15.59
N LEU A 266 -6.62 5.93 14.59
CA LEU A 266 -6.72 5.56 13.18
C LEU A 266 -5.40 4.96 12.70
N ALA A 267 -5.46 3.94 11.81
CA ALA A 267 -4.30 3.34 11.18
C ALA A 267 -4.60 2.94 9.73
N GLY A 268 -3.56 2.89 8.88
CA GLY A 268 -3.68 2.60 7.46
C GLY A 268 -4.50 3.64 6.70
N ASP A 269 -5.20 3.22 5.65
CA ASP A 269 -5.96 4.12 4.78
C ASP A 269 -7.12 4.86 5.51
N ALA A 270 -7.49 4.47 6.72
CA ALA A 270 -8.41 5.23 7.56
C ALA A 270 -7.77 6.53 8.07
N ALA A 271 -6.47 6.53 8.32
CA ALA A 271 -5.69 7.69 8.75
C ALA A 271 -5.12 8.48 7.56
N HIS A 272 -4.66 7.79 6.53
CA HIS A 272 -3.97 8.41 5.40
C HIS A 272 -3.96 7.51 4.16
N SER A 273 -3.94 8.10 2.99
CA SER A 273 -3.68 7.40 1.73
C SER A 273 -2.73 8.22 0.85
N VAL A 274 -1.91 7.53 0.07
CA VAL A 274 -0.93 8.13 -0.84
C VAL A 274 -1.19 7.66 -2.27
N HIS A 275 -0.65 8.39 -3.25
CA HIS A 275 -0.69 7.96 -4.65
C HIS A 275 0.08 6.63 -4.82
N PRO A 276 -0.42 5.67 -5.60
CA PRO A 276 0.19 4.33 -5.74
C PRO A 276 1.47 4.31 -6.59
N LEU A 277 2.08 5.45 -6.93
CA LEU A 277 3.28 5.56 -7.80
C LEU A 277 4.42 4.60 -7.40
N ALA A 278 4.51 4.26 -6.11
CA ALA A 278 5.56 3.36 -5.62
C ALA A 278 5.01 2.16 -4.82
N GLY A 279 3.70 1.89 -4.87
CA GLY A 279 3.10 0.80 -4.11
C GLY A 279 3.16 0.95 -2.58
N LEU A 280 3.39 2.16 -2.07
CA LEU A 280 3.72 2.43 -0.67
C LEU A 280 2.55 2.31 0.32
N GLY A 281 1.29 2.36 -0.13
CA GLY A 281 0.14 2.47 0.76
C GLY A 281 0.08 1.38 1.84
N LEU A 282 0.27 0.12 1.46
CA LEU A 282 0.24 -0.99 2.42
C LEU A 282 1.44 -0.97 3.37
N ASN A 283 2.64 -0.60 2.89
CA ASN A 283 3.83 -0.46 3.74
C ASN A 283 3.61 0.59 4.84
N LEU A 284 3.02 1.72 4.49
CA LEU A 284 2.69 2.77 5.46
C LEU A 284 1.68 2.29 6.50
N GLY A 285 0.66 1.53 6.08
CA GLY A 285 -0.32 0.96 7.00
C GLY A 285 0.27 -0.11 7.92
N LEU A 286 1.19 -0.95 7.44
CA LEU A 286 1.91 -1.93 8.26
C LEU A 286 2.85 -1.22 9.26
N ALA A 287 3.52 -0.14 8.84
CA ALA A 287 4.32 0.68 9.74
C ALA A 287 3.48 1.41 10.80
N ASP A 288 2.19 1.72 10.54
CA ASP A 288 1.27 2.20 11.58
C ASP A 288 1.01 1.11 12.61
N ALA A 289 0.75 -0.12 12.15
CA ALA A 289 0.51 -1.25 13.03
C ALA A 289 1.74 -1.51 13.94
N GLU A 290 2.94 -1.51 13.36
CA GLU A 290 4.19 -1.67 14.11
C GLU A 290 4.41 -0.53 15.12
N ALA A 291 4.25 0.72 14.72
CA ALA A 291 4.42 1.87 15.61
C ALA A 291 3.44 1.86 16.79
N LEU A 292 2.18 1.47 16.55
CA LEU A 292 1.20 1.34 17.63
C LEU A 292 1.56 0.17 18.56
N HIS A 293 1.96 -0.97 18.00
CA HIS A 293 2.46 -2.10 18.77
C HIS A 293 3.63 -1.69 19.68
N ASP A 294 4.64 -0.98 19.16
CA ASP A 294 5.84 -0.57 19.90
C ASP A 294 5.52 0.39 21.07
N VAL A 295 4.61 1.35 20.82
CA VAL A 295 4.12 2.25 21.87
C VAL A 295 3.44 1.45 23.00
N LEU A 296 2.60 0.48 22.64
CA LEU A 296 1.89 -0.36 23.62
C LEU A 296 2.82 -1.37 24.31
N GLN A 297 3.82 -1.90 23.61
CA GLN A 297 4.87 -2.76 24.17
C GLN A 297 5.73 -2.00 25.20
N THR A 298 6.18 -0.79 24.85
CA THR A 298 6.94 0.08 25.76
C THR A 298 6.12 0.40 27.02
N ARG A 299 4.81 0.61 26.87
CA ARG A 299 3.90 0.79 28.01
C ARG A 299 3.93 -0.43 28.94
N GLN A 300 3.90 -1.66 28.40
CA GLN A 300 3.93 -2.87 29.24
C GLN A 300 5.23 -3.00 30.04
N GLY A 301 6.35 -2.60 29.47
CA GLY A 301 7.65 -2.69 30.15
C GLY A 301 7.86 -1.62 31.21
N ILE A 302 7.71 -0.35 30.83
CA ILE A 302 8.15 0.80 31.66
C ILE A 302 6.96 1.53 32.31
N ASN A 303 5.81 1.57 31.60
CA ASN A 303 4.66 2.38 31.98
C ASN A 303 3.40 1.52 32.22
N HIS A 304 3.54 0.32 32.81
CA HIS A 304 2.46 -0.64 32.99
C HIS A 304 1.25 -0.08 33.78
N TRP A 305 1.43 0.96 34.58
CA TRP A 305 0.39 1.66 35.34
C TRP A 305 -0.49 2.56 34.45
N ARG A 306 -0.05 2.95 33.24
CA ARG A 306 -0.86 3.74 32.32
C ARG A 306 -1.90 2.87 31.63
N PRO A 307 -3.18 3.31 31.50
CA PRO A 307 -4.17 2.57 30.73
C PRO A 307 -3.82 2.54 29.23
N LEU A 308 -4.37 1.60 28.47
CA LEU A 308 -4.24 1.55 27.00
C LEU A 308 -4.84 2.80 26.33
N SER A 309 -5.82 3.43 27.01
CA SER A 309 -6.48 4.67 26.59
C SER A 309 -5.70 5.94 26.95
N ASP A 310 -4.45 5.84 27.47
CA ASP A 310 -3.66 7.01 27.84
C ASP A 310 -3.38 7.91 26.66
N ARG A 311 -3.90 9.13 26.70
CA ARG A 311 -3.78 10.12 25.61
C ARG A 311 -2.33 10.46 25.25
N HIS A 312 -1.41 10.37 26.20
CA HIS A 312 -0.01 10.68 25.95
C HIS A 312 0.65 9.61 25.05
N LEU A 313 0.35 8.34 25.32
CA LEU A 313 0.79 7.21 24.50
C LEU A 313 0.23 7.29 23.07
N LEU A 314 -1.09 7.54 22.96
CA LEU A 314 -1.74 7.60 21.65
C LEU A 314 -1.26 8.80 20.82
N ARG A 315 -1.00 9.95 21.46
CA ARG A 315 -0.37 11.11 20.81
C ARG A 315 1.09 10.87 20.42
N GLN A 316 1.82 10.01 21.15
CA GLN A 316 3.17 9.62 20.79
C GLN A 316 3.15 8.85 19.46
N TYR A 317 2.26 7.85 19.34
CA TYR A 317 2.01 7.14 18.09
C TYR A 317 1.70 8.11 16.94
N GLU A 318 0.69 8.98 17.10
CA GLU A 318 0.28 9.94 16.08
C GLU A 318 1.43 10.84 15.61
N ARG A 319 2.20 11.42 16.55
CA ARG A 319 3.32 12.30 16.22
C ARG A 319 4.44 11.56 15.48
N GLN A 320 4.78 10.36 15.94
CA GLN A 320 5.82 9.52 15.31
C GLN A 320 5.42 9.20 13.87
N ARG A 321 4.19 8.79 13.65
CA ARG A 321 3.72 8.41 12.33
C ARG A 321 3.59 9.60 11.38
N LYS A 322 3.01 10.70 11.82
CA LYS A 322 2.92 11.94 11.01
C LYS A 322 4.30 12.46 10.62
N ALA A 323 5.27 12.45 11.54
CA ALA A 323 6.64 12.89 11.25
C ALA A 323 7.34 11.97 10.22
N GLY A 324 7.19 10.64 10.35
CA GLY A 324 7.79 9.66 9.43
C GLY A 324 7.18 9.69 8.03
N MET A 325 5.92 10.10 7.89
CA MET A 325 5.24 10.14 6.60
C MET A 325 5.47 11.43 5.79
N TRP A 326 5.84 12.51 6.45
CA TRP A 326 6.01 13.81 5.79
C TRP A 326 6.94 13.77 4.56
N PRO A 327 8.13 13.15 4.61
CA PRO A 327 9.01 13.06 3.45
C PRO A 327 8.38 12.29 2.28
N THR A 328 7.67 11.21 2.58
CA THR A 328 6.99 10.38 1.56
C THR A 328 5.88 11.17 0.88
N TRP A 329 5.09 11.94 1.63
CA TRP A 329 4.03 12.78 1.06
C TRP A 329 4.58 13.85 0.12
N VAL A 330 5.62 14.57 0.57
CA VAL A 330 6.25 15.61 -0.27
C VAL A 330 6.85 14.99 -1.53
N ALA A 331 7.50 13.84 -1.41
CA ALA A 331 8.09 13.15 -2.57
C ALA A 331 7.04 12.66 -3.57
N CYS A 332 5.97 12.00 -3.10
CA CYS A 332 4.91 11.49 -3.97
C CYS A 332 4.14 12.62 -4.67
N ASP A 333 3.74 13.66 -3.93
CA ASP A 333 3.04 14.81 -4.51
C ASP A 333 3.95 15.60 -5.47
N GLY A 334 5.21 15.82 -5.09
CA GLY A 334 6.18 16.52 -5.93
C GLY A 334 6.48 15.78 -7.24
N LEU A 335 6.67 14.45 -7.18
CA LEU A 335 6.87 13.63 -8.37
C LEU A 335 5.62 13.63 -9.28
N GLN A 336 4.45 13.39 -8.70
CA GLN A 336 3.22 13.40 -9.46
C GLN A 336 3.00 14.73 -10.18
N ARG A 337 3.15 15.87 -9.48
CA ARG A 337 3.03 17.20 -10.08
C ARG A 337 4.09 17.44 -11.17
N LEU A 338 5.33 17.04 -10.93
CA LEU A 338 6.40 17.18 -11.91
C LEU A 338 6.08 16.41 -13.20
N PHE A 339 5.57 15.17 -13.08
CA PHE A 339 5.24 14.35 -14.24
C PHE A 339 3.91 14.75 -14.90
N ALA A 340 2.92 15.23 -14.14
CA ALA A 340 1.64 15.68 -14.67
C ALA A 340 1.71 17.04 -15.40
N HIS A 341 2.76 17.84 -15.15
CA HIS A 341 2.82 19.21 -15.68
C HIS A 341 3.17 19.24 -17.17
N PRO A 342 2.30 19.79 -18.07
CA PRO A 342 2.52 19.72 -19.52
C PRO A 342 3.56 20.73 -20.06
N HIS A 343 4.12 21.61 -19.21
CA HIS A 343 5.00 22.69 -19.63
C HIS A 343 6.35 22.15 -20.16
N ALA A 344 6.87 22.79 -21.21
CA ALA A 344 8.15 22.41 -21.84
C ALA A 344 9.31 22.35 -20.82
N LEU A 345 9.39 23.33 -19.91
CA LEU A 345 10.40 23.35 -18.85
C LEU A 345 10.31 22.14 -17.89
N ALA A 346 9.10 21.68 -17.56
CA ALA A 346 8.91 20.48 -16.73
C ALA A 346 9.35 19.23 -17.49
N LYS A 347 9.09 19.16 -18.80
CA LYS A 347 9.55 18.08 -19.68
C LYS A 347 11.08 18.05 -19.76
N ASP A 348 11.72 19.19 -19.95
CA ASP A 348 13.17 19.30 -20.01
C ASP A 348 13.81 18.91 -18.66
N LEU A 349 13.21 19.32 -17.55
CA LEU A 349 13.68 18.96 -16.21
C LEU A 349 13.53 17.45 -15.93
N ARG A 350 12.41 16.84 -16.36
CA ARG A 350 12.22 15.37 -16.27
C ARG A 350 13.28 14.64 -17.09
N GLN A 351 13.46 15.03 -18.36
CA GLN A 351 14.45 14.42 -19.26
C GLN A 351 15.88 14.58 -18.73
N TRP A 352 16.20 15.78 -18.25
CA TRP A 352 17.51 16.05 -17.65
C TRP A 352 17.72 15.21 -16.37
N GLY A 353 16.71 15.17 -15.49
CA GLY A 353 16.73 14.39 -14.27
C GLY A 353 16.91 12.89 -14.56
N MET A 354 16.15 12.33 -15.48
CA MET A 354 16.26 10.92 -15.85
C MET A 354 17.59 10.59 -16.54
N LYS A 355 18.05 11.41 -17.48
CA LYS A 355 19.34 11.19 -18.17
C LYS A 355 20.55 11.27 -17.25
N ASN A 356 20.47 12.15 -16.24
CA ASN A 356 21.59 12.36 -15.30
C ASN A 356 21.42 11.58 -13.99
N PHE A 357 20.33 10.84 -13.82
CA PHE A 357 20.06 10.09 -12.60
C PHE A 357 21.19 9.11 -12.24
N ASP A 358 21.71 8.40 -13.23
CA ASP A 358 22.84 7.47 -13.04
C ASP A 358 24.17 8.16 -12.73
N THR A 359 24.31 9.44 -13.08
CA THR A 359 25.52 10.23 -12.85
C THR A 359 25.55 10.91 -11.47
N ILE A 360 24.47 10.82 -10.70
CA ILE A 360 24.36 11.39 -9.36
C ILE A 360 24.17 10.26 -8.33
N PRO A 361 25.26 9.55 -7.94
CA PRO A 361 25.18 8.38 -7.07
C PRO A 361 24.43 8.62 -5.74
N PRO A 362 24.59 9.78 -5.06
CA PRO A 362 23.85 10.02 -3.81
C PRO A 362 22.33 10.05 -4.00
N LEU A 363 21.84 10.62 -5.11
CA LEU A 363 20.41 10.67 -5.43
C LEU A 363 19.88 9.27 -5.71
N LYS A 364 20.61 8.49 -6.50
CA LYS A 364 20.26 7.09 -6.82
C LYS A 364 20.18 6.24 -5.56
N GLN A 365 21.20 6.34 -4.68
CA GLN A 365 21.22 5.62 -3.42
C GLN A 365 20.06 6.05 -2.51
N TRP A 366 19.75 7.34 -2.44
CA TRP A 366 18.64 7.84 -1.66
C TRP A 366 17.29 7.29 -2.17
N VAL A 367 17.04 7.29 -3.50
CA VAL A 367 15.81 6.71 -4.09
C VAL A 367 15.72 5.21 -3.81
N ILE A 368 16.82 4.46 -3.98
CA ILE A 368 16.86 3.03 -3.65
C ILE A 368 16.54 2.81 -2.16
N GLN A 369 17.13 3.59 -1.27
CA GLN A 369 16.85 3.49 0.17
C GLN A 369 15.39 3.80 0.50
N GLN A 370 14.80 4.81 -0.15
CA GLN A 370 13.38 5.11 0.03
C GLN A 370 12.45 3.99 -0.49
N ALA A 371 12.84 3.31 -1.57
CA ALA A 371 12.09 2.16 -2.08
C ALA A 371 12.21 0.92 -1.18
N MET A 372 13.25 0.84 -0.35
CA MET A 372 13.52 -0.27 0.57
C MET A 372 12.96 -0.04 1.99
N GLN A 373 12.66 1.20 2.36
CA GLN A 373 12.05 1.60 3.65
C GLN A 373 10.53 1.58 3.57
#